data_a0930a9beeaa446b4b93829fe7f5874b
#
_entry.id   a0930a9beeaa446b4b93829fe7f5874b
#
_cell.length_a   1.000
_cell.length_b   1.000
_cell.length_c   1.000
_cell.angle_alpha   90.00
_cell.angle_beta   90.00
_cell.angle_gamma   90.00
#
_symmetry.space_group_name_H-M   'P 1'
#
loop_
_entity.id
_entity.type
_entity.pdbx_description
1 polymer ?
#
loop_
_entity_poly.entity_id
_entity_poly.type
_entity_poly.pdbx_seq_one_letter_code
_entity_poly.pdbx_strand_id
1 'polypeptide(L)'
;PNNLISSIIVDKNKDIWVSTSQGIAKYNSHNKSFIPFFASDGLYNNEFSRNAYCISPDGKILFGGTNGIVFFNPNDIETQKFQSNIRITGFYLHDKAVNEMTQSGSYHVIDNDIFHTQEINLSHYDNSFYIEFATDNFISPQNYLYSMNNGTWNSLPKGSSLVSFSNLPVGKYEFKVKAINGTSESKIKTI
;
A
#
# COMPACT_ATOMS: atom_id res chain seq x y z
N PRO A 1 5.73 12.36 -4.62
CA PRO A 1 6.06 13.70 -5.10
C PRO A 1 6.65 13.65 -6.50
N ASN A 2 6.68 14.81 -7.16
CA ASN A 2 7.22 14.97 -8.50
C ASN A 2 8.76 15.03 -8.44
N ASN A 3 9.42 14.78 -9.59
CA ASN A 3 10.87 14.94 -9.75
C ASN A 3 11.32 16.42 -9.81
N LEU A 4 10.38 17.37 -9.86
CA LEU A 4 10.68 18.81 -9.78
C LEU A 4 10.71 19.26 -8.32
N ILE A 5 11.90 19.38 -7.77
CA ILE A 5 12.12 19.90 -6.43
C ILE A 5 12.00 21.43 -6.45
N SER A 6 11.13 21.98 -5.60
CA SER A 6 10.93 23.41 -5.43
C SER A 6 11.83 23.97 -4.34
N SER A 7 12.00 23.26 -3.22
CA SER A 7 12.85 23.68 -2.11
C SER A 7 13.40 22.49 -1.35
N ILE A 8 14.55 22.67 -0.73
CA ILE A 8 15.19 21.68 0.16
C ILE A 8 15.51 22.36 1.47
N ILE A 9 15.22 21.69 2.58
CA ILE A 9 15.49 22.18 3.92
C ILE A 9 15.99 21.05 4.80
N VAL A 10 16.87 21.38 5.74
CA VAL A 10 17.37 20.44 6.74
C VAL A 10 16.87 20.90 8.10
N ASP A 11 16.17 20.05 8.81
CA ASP A 11 15.65 20.35 10.14
C ASP A 11 16.70 20.24 11.25
N LYS A 12 16.30 20.53 12.49
CA LYS A 12 17.19 20.43 13.68
C LYS A 12 17.66 19.00 13.95
N ASN A 13 16.94 17.99 13.48
CA ASN A 13 17.28 16.56 13.61
C ASN A 13 18.20 16.09 12.49
N LYS A 14 18.59 16.98 11.56
CA LYS A 14 19.33 16.68 10.33
C LYS A 14 18.54 15.85 9.31
N ASP A 15 17.23 15.79 9.45
CA ASP A 15 16.35 15.21 8.44
C ASP A 15 16.19 16.19 7.26
N ILE A 16 16.24 15.65 6.06
CA ILE A 16 16.09 16.44 4.82
C ILE A 16 14.63 16.39 4.38
N TRP A 17 14.06 17.57 4.19
CA TRP A 17 12.73 17.77 3.67
C TRP A 17 12.78 18.45 2.33
N VAL A 18 11.95 18.03 1.39
CA VAL A 18 11.83 18.60 0.05
C VAL A 18 10.39 18.97 -0.23
N SER A 19 10.16 20.13 -0.82
CA SER A 19 8.88 20.44 -1.44
C SER A 19 8.97 20.30 -2.95
N THR A 20 7.88 19.93 -3.56
CA THR A 20 7.77 19.69 -5.00
C THR A 20 6.52 20.34 -5.57
N SER A 21 6.29 20.26 -6.88
CA SER A 21 5.01 20.64 -7.49
C SER A 21 3.87 19.65 -7.19
N GLN A 22 4.14 18.55 -6.46
CA GLN A 22 3.14 17.55 -6.08
C GLN A 22 3.45 16.98 -4.68
N GLY A 23 3.37 17.84 -3.66
CA GLY A 23 3.54 17.45 -2.27
C GLY A 23 4.93 17.70 -1.70
N ILE A 24 5.10 17.26 -0.47
CA ILE A 24 6.33 17.35 0.32
C ILE A 24 6.89 15.94 0.47
N ALA A 25 8.20 15.80 0.69
CA ALA A 25 8.77 14.53 1.07
C ALA A 25 9.88 14.69 2.12
N LYS A 26 9.98 13.70 2.99
CA LYS A 26 11.09 13.51 3.92
C LYS A 26 12.05 12.47 3.36
N TYR A 27 13.34 12.78 3.32
CA TYR A 27 14.35 11.81 2.91
C TYR A 27 14.70 10.86 4.07
N ASN A 28 14.65 9.59 3.80
CA ASN A 28 15.09 8.55 4.72
C ASN A 28 16.50 8.10 4.31
N SER A 29 17.49 8.43 5.14
CA SER A 29 18.90 8.11 4.87
C SER A 29 19.24 6.63 4.97
N HIS A 30 18.47 5.83 5.73
CA HIS A 30 18.74 4.40 5.93
C HIS A 30 18.46 3.58 4.66
N ASN A 31 17.34 3.83 4.02
CA ASN A 31 16.94 3.11 2.80
C ASN A 31 17.10 3.94 1.52
N LYS A 32 17.67 5.16 1.63
CA LYS A 32 17.92 6.09 0.52
C LYS A 32 16.68 6.40 -0.30
N SER A 33 15.55 6.56 0.34
CA SER A 33 14.26 6.81 -0.29
C SER A 33 13.56 8.04 0.28
N PHE A 34 12.53 8.50 -0.41
CA PHE A 34 11.70 9.62 0.02
C PHE A 34 10.34 9.10 0.52
N ILE A 35 9.92 9.58 1.69
CA ILE A 35 8.59 9.36 2.24
C ILE A 35 7.73 10.55 1.79
N PRO A 36 6.77 10.36 0.89
CA PRO A 36 5.94 11.44 0.39
C PRO A 36 4.79 11.77 1.33
N PHE A 37 4.37 13.04 1.30
CA PHE A 37 3.18 13.56 1.96
C PHE A 37 2.37 14.37 0.95
N PHE A 38 1.05 14.16 0.93
CA PHE A 38 0.11 14.75 0.01
C PHE A 38 -1.07 15.40 0.74
N ALA A 39 -1.98 16.02 0.01
CA ALA A 39 -3.21 16.54 0.59
C ALA A 39 -4.06 15.45 1.28
N SER A 40 -4.01 14.20 0.80
CA SER A 40 -4.61 13.04 1.47
C SER A 40 -4.05 12.76 2.86
N ASP A 41 -2.83 13.21 3.13
CA ASP A 41 -2.15 13.04 4.42
C ASP A 41 -2.31 14.27 5.32
N GLY A 42 -3.18 15.21 4.93
CA GLY A 42 -3.49 16.41 5.70
C GLY A 42 -2.75 17.68 5.27
N LEU A 43 -2.01 17.65 4.15
CA LEU A 43 -1.46 18.89 3.60
C LEU A 43 -2.58 19.75 3.00
N TYR A 44 -2.60 21.05 3.36
CA TYR A 44 -3.55 21.99 2.78
C TYR A 44 -3.30 22.25 1.27
N ASN A 45 -2.07 22.04 0.79
CA ASN A 45 -1.64 22.32 -0.58
C ASN A 45 -0.65 21.26 -1.05
N ASN A 46 -0.73 20.90 -2.32
CA ASN A 46 0.22 19.97 -2.96
C ASN A 46 1.25 20.67 -3.84
N GLU A 47 1.02 21.94 -4.24
CA GLU A 47 1.87 22.64 -5.18
C GLU A 47 2.68 23.74 -4.47
N PHE A 48 4.01 23.61 -4.48
CA PHE A 48 4.92 24.49 -3.75
C PHE A 48 5.77 25.32 -4.70
N SER A 49 5.97 26.59 -4.32
CA SER A 49 6.74 27.55 -5.09
C SER A 49 8.25 27.36 -4.86
N ARG A 50 9.04 27.70 -5.87
CA ARG A 50 10.51 27.62 -5.78
C ARG A 50 11.05 28.57 -4.71
N ASN A 51 11.99 28.08 -3.92
CA ASN A 51 12.68 28.83 -2.87
C ASN A 51 11.76 29.47 -1.82
N ALA A 52 10.49 29.03 -1.74
CA ALA A 52 9.54 29.50 -0.77
C ALA A 52 9.54 28.61 0.49
N TYR A 53 10.53 28.80 1.35
CA TYR A 53 10.68 28.01 2.56
C TYR A 53 11.35 28.80 3.68
N CYS A 54 11.08 28.44 4.92
CA CYS A 54 11.89 28.86 6.07
C CYS A 54 11.72 27.88 7.24
N ILE A 55 12.60 27.99 8.23
CA ILE A 55 12.46 27.36 9.55
C ILE A 55 12.19 28.47 10.55
N SER A 56 11.12 28.34 11.31
CA SER A 56 10.82 29.26 12.41
C SER A 56 11.78 29.06 13.59
N PRO A 57 11.91 30.04 14.50
CA PRO A 57 12.78 29.92 15.66
C PRO A 57 12.48 28.72 16.56
N ASP A 58 11.20 28.33 16.65
CA ASP A 58 10.73 27.13 17.37
C ASP A 58 10.96 25.83 16.61
N GLY A 59 11.46 25.89 15.37
CA GLY A 59 11.87 24.72 14.58
C GLY A 59 10.81 24.16 13.66
N LYS A 60 9.68 24.83 13.47
CA LYS A 60 8.69 24.45 12.48
C LYS A 60 9.21 24.74 11.08
N ILE A 61 8.92 23.85 10.15
CA ILE A 61 9.18 24.01 8.72
C ILE A 61 7.98 24.71 8.09
N LEU A 62 8.26 25.68 7.23
CA LEU A 62 7.28 26.40 6.44
C LEU A 62 7.63 26.24 4.97
N PHE A 63 6.65 25.86 4.15
CA PHE A 63 6.74 25.85 2.70
C PHE A 63 5.61 26.70 2.09
N GLY A 64 5.99 27.66 1.26
CA GLY A 64 5.05 28.48 0.50
C GLY A 64 4.59 27.76 -0.76
N GLY A 65 3.30 27.80 -1.02
CA GLY A 65 2.69 27.21 -2.21
C GLY A 65 1.70 28.16 -2.88
N THR A 66 1.08 27.70 -3.97
CA THR A 66 0.14 28.50 -4.77
C THR A 66 -1.10 28.93 -3.98
N ASN A 67 -1.54 28.13 -3.00
CA ASN A 67 -2.74 28.37 -2.21
C ASN A 67 -2.44 28.73 -0.73
N GLY A 68 -1.24 29.21 -0.43
CA GLY A 68 -0.88 29.61 0.93
C GLY A 68 0.37 28.92 1.46
N ILE A 69 0.52 28.90 2.77
CA ILE A 69 1.69 28.37 3.46
C ILE A 69 1.28 27.08 4.19
N VAL A 70 2.05 26.02 3.99
CA VAL A 70 2.02 24.81 4.81
C VAL A 70 3.09 24.95 5.87
N PHE A 71 2.73 24.76 7.14
CA PHE A 71 3.69 24.72 8.24
C PHE A 71 3.43 23.52 9.14
N PHE A 72 4.49 22.91 9.64
CA PHE A 72 4.42 21.76 10.52
C PHE A 72 5.67 21.68 11.41
N ASN A 73 5.52 21.01 12.55
CA ASN A 73 6.66 20.63 13.36
C ASN A 73 7.16 19.25 12.88
N PRO A 74 8.43 19.14 12.44
CA PRO A 74 8.98 17.85 11.98
C PRO A 74 8.88 16.72 13.01
N ASN A 75 8.86 17.06 14.30
CA ASN A 75 8.76 16.07 15.38
C ASN A 75 7.33 15.51 15.53
N ASP A 76 6.31 16.23 15.06
CA ASP A 76 4.92 15.78 15.13
C ASP A 76 4.53 14.93 13.92
N ILE A 77 5.39 14.93 12.90
CA ILE A 77 5.23 14.07 11.75
C ILE A 77 5.69 12.66 12.13
N GLU A 78 4.79 11.89 12.70
CA GLU A 78 5.00 10.47 12.83
C GLU A 78 5.09 9.86 11.44
N THR A 79 6.28 9.45 11.04
CA THR A 79 6.43 8.49 9.96
C THR A 79 5.90 7.16 10.48
N GLN A 80 4.58 7.05 10.55
CA GLN A 80 3.96 5.78 10.92
C GLN A 80 4.51 4.74 9.96
N LYS A 81 5.26 3.80 10.53
CA LYS A 81 5.55 2.58 9.80
C LYS A 81 4.18 2.04 9.41
N PHE A 82 3.94 1.92 8.12
CA PHE A 82 2.73 1.28 7.61
C PHE A 82 2.74 -0.16 8.15
N GLN A 83 2.20 -0.32 9.37
CA GLN A 83 1.98 -1.61 9.99
C GLN A 83 0.54 -1.98 9.71
N SER A 84 0.35 -2.73 8.67
CA SER A 84 -0.94 -3.26 8.30
C SER A 84 -0.82 -4.76 8.12
N ASN A 85 -1.84 -5.48 8.52
CA ASN A 85 -2.00 -6.87 8.11
C ASN A 85 -2.93 -6.91 6.90
N ILE A 86 -2.71 -7.87 6.04
CA ILE A 86 -3.62 -8.15 4.93
C ILE A 86 -4.53 -9.31 5.34
N ARG A 87 -5.79 -9.18 5.01
CA ARG A 87 -6.78 -10.24 5.12
C ARG A 87 -7.31 -10.58 3.74
N ILE A 88 -7.50 -11.86 3.47
CA ILE A 88 -8.30 -12.29 2.32
C ILE A 88 -9.75 -11.99 2.69
N THR A 89 -10.42 -11.21 1.86
CA THR A 89 -11.79 -10.73 2.09
C THR A 89 -12.80 -11.45 1.21
N GLY A 90 -12.34 -12.06 0.12
CA GLY A 90 -13.19 -12.81 -0.78
C GLY A 90 -12.42 -13.83 -1.61
N PHE A 91 -13.10 -14.89 -1.95
CA PHE A 91 -12.71 -15.85 -2.98
C PHE A 91 -13.93 -16.09 -3.87
N TYR A 92 -13.73 -16.05 -5.16
CA TYR A 92 -14.85 -16.09 -6.11
C TYR A 92 -14.61 -17.17 -7.16
N LEU A 93 -15.58 -18.03 -7.32
CA LEU A 93 -15.66 -19.02 -8.40
C LEU A 93 -16.84 -18.67 -9.31
N HIS A 94 -16.62 -18.63 -10.62
CA HIS A 94 -17.68 -18.35 -11.61
C HIS A 94 -18.48 -17.06 -11.22
N ASP A 95 -17.75 -16.02 -10.83
CA ASP A 95 -18.30 -14.73 -10.38
C ASP A 95 -19.22 -14.79 -9.13
N LYS A 96 -19.19 -15.89 -8.39
CA LYS A 96 -19.93 -16.06 -7.14
C LYS A 96 -18.97 -16.15 -5.96
N ALA A 97 -19.30 -15.42 -4.90
CA ALA A 97 -18.56 -15.49 -3.66
C ALA A 97 -18.66 -16.92 -3.06
N VAL A 98 -17.52 -17.45 -2.68
CA VAL A 98 -17.41 -18.76 -2.03
C VAL A 98 -17.74 -18.62 -0.56
N ASN A 99 -18.45 -19.58 -0.02
CA ASN A 99 -18.75 -19.78 1.39
C ASN A 99 -18.52 -21.25 1.79
N GLU A 100 -18.71 -21.56 3.07
CA GLU A 100 -18.49 -22.90 3.65
C GLU A 100 -19.31 -24.02 2.98
N MET A 101 -20.43 -23.70 2.32
CA MET A 101 -21.26 -24.65 1.60
C MET A 101 -20.87 -24.81 0.13
N THR A 102 -19.93 -23.98 -0.36
CA THR A 102 -19.52 -24.03 -1.76
C THR A 102 -18.68 -25.25 -2.03
N GLN A 103 -19.07 -26.01 -3.06
CA GLN A 103 -18.36 -27.21 -3.50
C GLN A 103 -17.68 -26.98 -4.86
N SER A 104 -16.53 -27.60 -5.01
CA SER A 104 -15.79 -27.72 -6.27
C SER A 104 -15.53 -29.20 -6.52
N GLY A 105 -16.30 -29.81 -7.43
CA GLY A 105 -16.33 -31.25 -7.57
C GLY A 105 -16.79 -31.96 -6.28
N SER A 106 -15.93 -32.79 -5.71
CA SER A 106 -16.17 -33.50 -4.45
C SER A 106 -15.59 -32.80 -3.23
N TYR A 107 -14.96 -31.63 -3.39
CA TYR A 107 -14.30 -30.91 -2.31
C TYR A 107 -15.16 -29.74 -1.81
N HIS A 108 -15.16 -29.49 -0.50
CA HIS A 108 -15.50 -28.16 0.01
C HIS A 108 -14.37 -27.20 -0.36
N VAL A 109 -14.72 -26.05 -0.92
CA VAL A 109 -13.73 -25.07 -1.38
C VAL A 109 -12.96 -24.48 -0.20
N ILE A 110 -13.67 -24.22 0.90
CA ILE A 110 -13.13 -23.72 2.17
C ILE A 110 -13.83 -24.46 3.33
N ASP A 111 -13.09 -24.70 4.40
CA ASP A 111 -13.62 -25.40 5.59
C ASP A 111 -14.22 -24.45 6.63
N ASN A 112 -13.87 -23.16 6.56
CA ASN A 112 -14.30 -22.10 7.47
C ASN A 112 -14.65 -20.85 6.67
N ASP A 113 -15.02 -19.78 7.38
CA ASP A 113 -15.14 -18.48 6.71
C ASP A 113 -13.83 -18.06 6.05
N ILE A 114 -13.91 -17.22 5.03
CA ILE A 114 -12.75 -16.82 4.20
C ILE A 114 -11.65 -16.12 5.01
N PHE A 115 -11.99 -15.43 6.12
CA PHE A 115 -11.02 -14.71 6.94
C PHE A 115 -10.10 -15.65 7.72
N HIS A 116 -10.58 -16.84 8.07
CA HIS A 116 -9.88 -17.86 8.85
C HIS A 116 -9.34 -19.00 7.97
N THR A 117 -9.73 -19.04 6.71
CA THR A 117 -9.30 -20.07 5.76
C THR A 117 -7.79 -19.97 5.51
N GLN A 118 -7.13 -21.13 5.54
CA GLN A 118 -5.69 -21.27 5.30
C GLN A 118 -5.39 -22.05 4.01
N GLU A 119 -6.35 -22.81 3.51
CA GLU A 119 -6.22 -23.62 2.31
C GLU A 119 -7.53 -23.58 1.52
N ILE A 120 -7.40 -23.53 0.20
CA ILE A 120 -8.51 -23.54 -0.75
C ILE A 120 -8.39 -24.77 -1.62
N ASN A 121 -9.45 -25.59 -1.65
CA ASN A 121 -9.48 -26.83 -2.38
C ASN A 121 -10.37 -26.72 -3.62
N LEU A 122 -9.78 -26.89 -4.80
CA LEU A 122 -10.47 -26.78 -6.07
C LEU A 122 -10.37 -28.07 -6.86
N SER A 123 -11.44 -28.42 -7.56
CA SER A 123 -11.39 -29.44 -8.60
C SER A 123 -10.66 -28.91 -9.84
N HIS A 124 -10.19 -29.79 -10.68
CA HIS A 124 -9.48 -29.41 -11.91
C HIS A 124 -10.36 -28.65 -12.93
N TYR A 125 -11.68 -28.66 -12.77
CA TYR A 125 -12.60 -27.89 -13.60
C TYR A 125 -12.69 -26.43 -13.16
N ASP A 126 -12.40 -26.13 -11.88
CA ASP A 126 -12.52 -24.80 -11.28
C ASP A 126 -11.15 -24.10 -11.23
N ASN A 127 -10.51 -24.01 -12.39
CA ASN A 127 -9.15 -23.50 -12.56
C ASN A 127 -9.07 -21.98 -12.84
N SER A 128 -10.21 -21.30 -12.74
CA SER A 128 -10.34 -19.86 -12.94
C SER A 128 -11.12 -19.25 -11.81
N PHE A 129 -10.49 -18.30 -11.09
CA PHE A 129 -11.02 -17.73 -9.85
C PHE A 129 -10.43 -16.35 -9.55
N TYR A 130 -11.01 -15.67 -8.59
CA TYR A 130 -10.53 -14.39 -8.09
C TYR A 130 -10.26 -14.48 -6.59
N ILE A 131 -9.19 -13.78 -6.16
CA ILE A 131 -8.86 -13.59 -4.75
C ILE A 131 -8.96 -12.10 -4.44
N GLU A 132 -9.79 -11.74 -3.49
CA GLU A 132 -9.93 -10.39 -2.98
C GLU A 132 -9.29 -10.26 -1.60
N PHE A 133 -8.66 -9.13 -1.33
CA PHE A 133 -7.97 -8.87 -0.07
C PHE A 133 -8.00 -7.39 0.27
N ALA A 134 -7.85 -7.09 1.54
CA ALA A 134 -7.78 -5.71 2.05
C ALA A 134 -6.78 -5.61 3.21
N THR A 135 -6.32 -4.40 3.46
CA THR A 135 -5.57 -4.06 4.67
C THR A 135 -6.54 -3.82 5.83
N ASP A 136 -6.11 -4.15 7.05
CA ASP A 136 -6.90 -4.01 8.27
C ASP A 136 -6.81 -2.61 8.90
N ASN A 137 -6.17 -1.66 8.24
CA ASN A 137 -6.13 -0.27 8.67
C ASN A 137 -6.89 0.64 7.68
N PHE A 138 -7.29 1.83 8.17
CA PHE A 138 -8.02 2.82 7.37
C PHE A 138 -7.14 3.59 6.39
N ILE A 139 -5.82 3.38 6.41
CA ILE A 139 -4.90 4.00 5.46
C ILE A 139 -4.83 3.11 4.23
N SER A 140 -5.40 3.57 3.14
CA SER A 140 -5.33 2.85 1.86
C SER A 140 -3.88 2.70 1.42
N PRO A 141 -3.43 1.49 1.08
CA PRO A 141 -2.09 1.30 0.54
C PRO A 141 -1.97 1.98 -0.82
N GLN A 142 -0.76 2.40 -1.18
CA GLN A 142 -0.51 2.93 -2.52
C GLN A 142 -0.63 1.85 -3.57
N ASN A 143 -0.25 0.62 -3.23
CA ASN A 143 -0.30 -0.51 -4.13
C ASN A 143 -0.25 -1.85 -3.39
N TYR A 144 -0.67 -2.91 -4.07
CA TYR A 144 -0.49 -4.29 -3.65
C TYR A 144 0.47 -5.02 -4.59
N LEU A 145 1.28 -5.88 -4.00
CA LEU A 145 2.09 -6.86 -4.73
C LEU A 145 1.64 -8.26 -4.36
N TYR A 146 1.61 -9.14 -5.35
CA TYR A 146 1.35 -10.56 -5.13
C TYR A 146 2.42 -11.43 -5.77
N SER A 147 2.57 -12.64 -5.28
CA SER A 147 3.47 -13.67 -5.79
C SER A 147 2.81 -15.03 -5.70
N MET A 148 3.16 -15.92 -6.60
CA MET A 148 2.74 -17.31 -6.60
C MET A 148 3.97 -18.22 -6.50
N ASN A 149 3.94 -19.21 -5.61
CA ASN A 149 5.00 -20.20 -5.42
C ASN A 149 6.41 -19.59 -5.21
N ASN A 150 6.51 -18.53 -4.42
CA ASN A 150 7.75 -17.78 -4.20
C ASN A 150 8.40 -17.22 -5.48
N GLY A 151 7.61 -17.05 -6.53
CA GLY A 151 8.03 -16.41 -7.76
C GLY A 151 8.26 -14.90 -7.61
N THR A 152 8.35 -14.21 -8.73
CA THR A 152 8.49 -12.75 -8.75
C THR A 152 7.27 -12.05 -8.18
N TRP A 153 7.49 -10.92 -7.52
CA TRP A 153 6.41 -10.06 -7.05
C TRP A 153 5.83 -9.26 -8.22
N ASN A 154 4.54 -9.42 -8.45
CA ASN A 154 3.79 -8.71 -9.49
C ASN A 154 3.00 -7.57 -8.86
N SER A 155 3.04 -6.40 -9.49
CA SER A 155 2.32 -5.23 -9.03
C SER A 155 0.89 -5.24 -9.57
N LEU A 156 -0.08 -4.94 -8.72
CA LEU A 156 -1.44 -4.68 -9.15
C LEU A 156 -1.63 -3.25 -9.64
N PRO A 157 -2.62 -3.00 -10.50
CA PRO A 157 -3.04 -1.65 -10.82
C PRO A 157 -3.40 -0.87 -9.54
N LYS A 158 -3.11 0.43 -9.52
CA LYS A 158 -3.42 1.30 -8.39
C LYS A 158 -4.93 1.25 -8.06
N GLY A 159 -5.23 1.01 -6.79
CA GLY A 159 -6.61 0.90 -6.30
C GLY A 159 -7.26 -0.48 -6.50
N SER A 160 -6.55 -1.44 -7.11
CA SER A 160 -7.03 -2.81 -7.23
C SER A 160 -6.67 -3.60 -5.97
N SER A 161 -7.64 -4.33 -5.42
CA SER A 161 -7.50 -5.26 -4.30
C SER A 161 -7.90 -6.69 -4.68
N LEU A 162 -7.89 -7.00 -5.98
CA LEU A 162 -8.35 -8.27 -6.52
C LEU A 162 -7.34 -8.80 -7.53
N VAL A 163 -7.05 -10.08 -7.45
CA VAL A 163 -6.23 -10.83 -8.42
C VAL A 163 -7.08 -11.89 -9.07
N SER A 164 -6.99 -11.99 -10.39
CA SER A 164 -7.64 -13.05 -11.16
C SER A 164 -6.63 -14.09 -11.66
N PHE A 165 -7.01 -15.33 -11.59
CA PHE A 165 -6.30 -16.43 -12.19
C PHE A 165 -7.19 -17.14 -13.20
N SER A 166 -6.64 -17.49 -14.34
CA SER A 166 -7.37 -18.18 -15.42
C SER A 166 -6.55 -19.38 -15.92
N ASN A 167 -7.22 -20.50 -16.09
CA ASN A 167 -6.61 -21.75 -16.60
C ASN A 167 -5.37 -22.18 -15.81
N LEU A 168 -5.43 -22.06 -14.47
CA LEU A 168 -4.33 -22.49 -13.63
C LEU A 168 -4.17 -24.02 -13.73
N PRO A 169 -2.97 -24.56 -14.08
CA PRO A 169 -2.75 -26.00 -14.12
C PRO A 169 -3.03 -26.66 -12.78
N VAL A 170 -3.34 -27.96 -12.80
CA VAL A 170 -3.51 -28.75 -11.58
C VAL A 170 -2.21 -28.79 -10.79
N GLY A 171 -2.26 -28.48 -9.50
CA GLY A 171 -1.08 -28.44 -8.64
C GLY A 171 -1.38 -27.84 -7.28
N LYS A 172 -0.36 -27.81 -6.44
CA LYS A 172 -0.39 -27.03 -5.18
C LYS A 172 0.27 -25.69 -5.43
N TYR A 173 -0.39 -24.65 -4.95
CA TYR A 173 0.04 -23.27 -5.13
C TYR A 173 0.09 -22.57 -3.78
N GLU A 174 1.05 -21.68 -3.61
CA GLU A 174 1.16 -20.79 -2.47
C GLU A 174 1.00 -19.35 -2.98
N PHE A 175 -0.12 -18.74 -2.68
CA PHE A 175 -0.39 -17.33 -3.00
C PHE A 175 0.07 -16.44 -1.86
N LYS A 176 0.85 -15.43 -2.18
CA LYS A 176 1.34 -14.41 -1.25
C LYS A 176 0.94 -13.03 -1.70
N VAL A 177 0.53 -12.20 -0.76
CA VAL A 177 0.20 -10.80 -1.03
C VAL A 177 0.75 -9.90 0.07
N LYS A 178 1.23 -8.72 -0.33
CA LYS A 178 1.65 -7.63 0.57
C LYS A 178 1.19 -6.29 0.03
N ALA A 179 0.97 -5.34 0.92
CA ALA A 179 0.65 -3.96 0.60
C ALA A 179 1.88 -3.08 0.74
N ILE A 180 1.99 -2.07 -0.11
CA ILE A 180 3.05 -1.06 -0.07
C ILE A 180 2.43 0.31 0.14
N ASN A 181 3.04 1.08 1.03
CA ASN A 181 2.76 2.50 1.19
C ASN A 181 4.09 3.27 1.30
N GLY A 182 4.46 3.97 0.24
CA GLY A 182 5.79 4.57 0.12
C GLY A 182 6.90 3.52 0.18
N THR A 183 7.70 3.57 1.24
CA THR A 183 8.80 2.64 1.49
C THR A 183 8.45 1.56 2.52
N SER A 184 7.26 1.63 3.10
CA SER A 184 6.79 0.69 4.11
C SER A 184 5.96 -0.42 3.47
N GLU A 185 6.12 -1.63 4.00
CA GLU A 185 5.39 -2.82 3.53
C GLU A 185 4.55 -3.39 4.68
N SER A 186 3.43 -3.98 4.34
CA SER A 186 2.63 -4.77 5.29
C SER A 186 3.31 -6.10 5.62
N LYS A 187 2.78 -6.82 6.59
CA LYS A 187 3.07 -8.24 6.71
C LYS A 187 2.54 -8.98 5.47
N ILE A 188 3.26 -10.03 5.09
CA ILE A 188 2.83 -10.90 3.98
C ILE A 188 1.67 -11.79 4.48
N LYS A 189 0.58 -11.81 3.74
CA LYS A 189 -0.48 -12.81 3.90
C LYS A 189 -0.24 -13.94 2.91
N THR A 190 -0.30 -15.16 3.40
CA THR A 190 -0.16 -16.39 2.59
C THR A 190 -1.45 -17.21 2.69
N ILE A 191 -1.84 -17.84 1.60
CA ILE A 191 -2.89 -18.86 1.49
C ILE A 191 -2.51 -19.87 0.43
#